data_be5afa726c50488dfa4bbd8566f198c6
#
_entry.id   be5afa726c50488dfa4bbd8566f198c6
#
_cell.length_a   1.000
_cell.length_b   1.000
_cell.length_c   1.000
_cell.angle_alpha   90.00
_cell.angle_beta   90.00
_cell.angle_gamma   90.00
#
_symmetry.space_group_name_H-M   'P 1'
#
loop_
_entity.id
_entity.type
_entity.pdbx_description
1 polymer ?
#
loop_
_entity_poly.entity_id
_entity_poly.type
_entity_poly.pdbx_seq_one_letter_code
_entity_poly.pdbx_strand_id
1 'polypeptide(L)'
;KNGKVFFSTHKGYNEISNSKKCVDNRTRFNRAVNFAKAVNSLPELREIWKYSNIEGRSAYTKIMSYNMKLFHDTNPARTNKISPPGFGFHADNFIITNNSISVDVKLVQNFKELRNIKFTANFVVALSERKPDMEEFSFPYAVAVSEYTPVLDSEYQNVTAVFNTFERDNVEAYTKAMVFIAFTNIERKPYIHSSSLARGMDIIQT
;
A
#
# COMPACT_ATOMS: atom_id res chain seq x y z
N LYS A 1 -13.47 -51.41 12.49
CA LYS A 1 -13.22 -49.96 12.41
C LYS A 1 -12.41 -49.56 13.65
N ASN A 2 -11.09 -49.39 13.55
CA ASN A 2 -10.24 -48.99 14.64
C ASN A 2 -10.33 -47.46 14.82
N GLY A 3 -11.15 -46.99 15.75
CA GLY A 3 -11.19 -45.59 16.13
C GLY A 3 -9.88 -45.17 16.82
N LYS A 4 -9.05 -44.40 16.11
CA LYS A 4 -7.91 -43.75 16.76
C LYS A 4 -8.44 -42.60 17.61
N VAL A 5 -8.33 -42.71 18.93
CA VAL A 5 -8.62 -41.63 19.84
C VAL A 5 -7.42 -40.68 19.84
N PHE A 6 -7.62 -39.46 19.36
CA PHE A 6 -6.61 -38.42 19.50
C PHE A 6 -6.82 -37.66 20.78
N PHE A 7 -5.93 -37.81 21.73
CA PHE A 7 -5.85 -36.95 22.90
C PHE A 7 -5.17 -35.63 22.50
N SER A 8 -5.95 -34.59 22.32
CA SER A 8 -5.43 -33.25 22.32
C SER A 8 -5.10 -32.88 23.76
N THR A 9 -3.82 -32.93 24.13
CA THR A 9 -3.40 -32.23 25.33
C THR A 9 -3.67 -30.75 25.10
N HIS A 10 -4.61 -30.15 25.81
CA HIS A 10 -4.67 -28.72 25.97
C HIS A 10 -3.29 -28.28 26.48
N LYS A 11 -2.47 -27.79 25.59
CA LYS A 11 -1.30 -27.02 25.99
C LYS A 11 -1.85 -25.86 26.80
N GLY A 12 -1.58 -25.85 28.08
CA GLY A 12 -1.89 -24.73 28.96
C GLY A 12 -1.47 -23.44 28.25
N TYR A 13 -2.15 -22.34 28.53
CA TYR A 13 -1.81 -21.01 28.00
C TYR A 13 -0.29 -20.83 28.06
N ASN A 14 0.39 -21.05 26.94
CA ASN A 14 1.80 -20.73 26.86
C ASN A 14 1.88 -19.22 27.02
N GLU A 15 2.52 -18.78 28.09
CA GLU A 15 2.81 -17.36 28.27
C GLU A 15 3.45 -16.83 26.98
N ILE A 16 2.82 -15.78 26.44
CA ILE A 16 3.30 -15.18 25.18
C ILE A 16 4.72 -14.69 25.46
N SER A 17 5.71 -15.28 24.81
CA SER A 17 7.10 -14.88 24.98
C SER A 17 7.27 -13.38 24.74
N ASN A 18 7.79 -12.68 25.74
CA ASN A 18 8.11 -11.25 25.69
C ASN A 18 9.58 -10.98 25.33
N SER A 19 10.31 -12.00 24.84
CA SER A 19 11.65 -11.75 24.31
C SER A 19 11.61 -10.68 23.22
N LYS A 20 12.64 -9.83 23.13
CA LYS A 20 12.74 -8.75 22.15
C LYS A 20 12.43 -9.25 20.73
N LYS A 21 13.00 -10.38 20.34
CA LYS A 21 12.76 -11.01 19.03
C LYS A 21 11.29 -11.34 18.78
N CYS A 22 10.57 -11.84 19.80
CA CYS A 22 9.16 -12.18 19.67
C CYS A 22 8.28 -10.92 19.59
N VAL A 23 8.63 -9.88 20.35
CA VAL A 23 7.95 -8.57 20.29
C VAL A 23 8.14 -7.95 18.91
N ASP A 24 9.39 -7.88 18.43
CA ASP A 24 9.72 -7.32 17.11
C ASP A 24 9.00 -8.07 15.98
N ASN A 25 8.95 -9.40 16.04
CA ASN A 25 8.23 -10.19 15.03
C ASN A 25 6.71 -9.93 15.05
N ARG A 26 6.09 -9.80 16.22
CA ARG A 26 4.67 -9.46 16.34
C ARG A 26 4.39 -8.07 15.81
N THR A 27 5.22 -7.10 16.13
CA THR A 27 5.10 -5.72 15.66
C THR A 27 5.21 -5.68 14.14
N ARG A 28 6.22 -6.33 13.57
CA ARG A 28 6.41 -6.44 12.11
C ARG A 28 5.21 -7.11 11.43
N PHE A 29 4.71 -8.19 12.01
CA PHE A 29 3.52 -8.87 11.50
C PHE A 29 2.29 -7.95 11.50
N ASN A 30 2.02 -7.26 12.61
CA ASN A 30 0.89 -6.34 12.72
C ASN A 30 0.99 -5.18 11.70
N ARG A 31 2.18 -4.65 11.48
CA ARG A 31 2.41 -3.61 10.45
C ARG A 31 2.16 -4.14 9.03
N ALA A 32 2.63 -5.34 8.72
CA ALA A 32 2.36 -5.98 7.43
C ALA A 32 0.88 -6.28 7.22
N VAL A 33 0.16 -6.69 8.28
CA VAL A 33 -1.31 -6.86 8.26
C VAL A 33 -2.01 -5.54 7.94
N ASN A 34 -1.65 -4.45 8.61
CA ASN A 34 -2.26 -3.15 8.40
C ASN A 34 -1.95 -2.61 6.99
N PHE A 35 -0.71 -2.75 6.52
CA PHE A 35 -0.35 -2.43 5.13
C PHE A 35 -1.20 -3.21 4.12
N ALA A 36 -1.33 -4.53 4.32
CA ALA A 36 -2.14 -5.35 3.43
C ALA A 36 -3.63 -4.97 3.47
N LYS A 37 -4.16 -4.56 4.62
CA LYS A 37 -5.53 -4.03 4.73
C LYS A 37 -5.69 -2.74 3.93
N ALA A 38 -4.74 -1.79 4.05
CA ALA A 38 -4.77 -0.53 3.31
C ALA A 38 -4.75 -0.76 1.79
N VAL A 39 -3.85 -1.61 1.29
CA VAL A 39 -3.78 -1.96 -0.14
C VAL A 39 -5.06 -2.66 -0.60
N ASN A 40 -5.58 -3.60 0.19
CA ASN A 40 -6.77 -4.39 -0.15
C ASN A 40 -8.08 -3.59 -0.06
N SER A 41 -8.09 -2.42 0.62
CA SER A 41 -9.26 -1.54 0.67
C SER A 41 -9.51 -0.84 -0.68
N LEU A 42 -8.49 -0.67 -1.50
CA LEU A 42 -8.60 -0.10 -2.85
C LEU A 42 -9.09 -1.17 -3.84
N PRO A 43 -10.32 -1.01 -4.41
CA PRO A 43 -10.95 -2.07 -5.20
C PRO A 43 -10.12 -2.54 -6.39
N GLU A 44 -9.49 -1.60 -7.12
CA GLU A 44 -8.70 -1.95 -8.30
C GLU A 44 -7.42 -2.68 -7.93
N LEU A 45 -6.69 -2.24 -6.90
CA LEU A 45 -5.52 -2.97 -6.42
C LEU A 45 -5.89 -4.37 -5.95
N ARG A 46 -7.02 -4.50 -5.25
CA ARG A 46 -7.54 -5.82 -4.84
C ARG A 46 -7.77 -6.75 -6.03
N GLU A 47 -8.39 -6.25 -7.11
CA GLU A 47 -8.61 -7.05 -8.32
C GLU A 47 -7.28 -7.42 -9.01
N ILE A 48 -6.33 -6.49 -9.15
CA ILE A 48 -5.01 -6.78 -9.71
C ILE A 48 -4.30 -7.88 -8.91
N TRP A 49 -4.28 -7.78 -7.58
CA TRP A 49 -3.66 -8.80 -6.73
C TRP A 49 -4.37 -10.15 -6.82
N LYS A 50 -5.70 -10.16 -6.88
CA LYS A 50 -6.51 -11.39 -7.02
C LYS A 50 -6.10 -12.21 -8.25
N TYR A 51 -5.89 -11.54 -9.38
CA TYR A 51 -5.53 -12.17 -10.65
C TYR A 51 -4.03 -12.28 -10.91
N SER A 52 -3.18 -11.78 -10.01
CA SER A 52 -1.73 -11.95 -10.13
C SER A 52 -1.31 -13.42 -9.97
N ASN A 53 -0.17 -13.78 -10.57
CA ASN A 53 0.44 -15.13 -10.44
C ASN A 53 1.19 -15.32 -9.12
N ILE A 54 1.02 -14.40 -8.14
CA ILE A 54 1.64 -14.49 -6.82
C ILE A 54 0.88 -15.53 -6.00
N GLU A 55 1.61 -16.32 -5.22
CA GLU A 55 1.06 -17.36 -4.35
C GLU A 55 0.14 -16.78 -3.27
N GLY A 56 -1.03 -17.38 -3.10
CA GLY A 56 -2.03 -16.99 -2.10
C GLY A 56 -3.46 -17.24 -2.59
N ARG A 57 -4.37 -17.52 -1.65
CA ARG A 57 -5.78 -17.85 -1.95
C ARG A 57 -6.64 -16.63 -2.23
N SER A 58 -6.27 -15.46 -1.71
CA SER A 58 -7.00 -14.20 -1.85
C SER A 58 -6.05 -13.04 -2.15
N ALA A 59 -6.58 -11.92 -2.64
CA ALA A 59 -5.79 -10.70 -2.82
C ALA A 59 -5.04 -10.32 -1.53
N TYR A 60 -5.76 -10.30 -0.40
CA TYR A 60 -5.18 -9.99 0.90
C TYR A 60 -4.00 -10.91 1.27
N THR A 61 -4.16 -12.24 1.10
CA THR A 61 -3.07 -13.19 1.42
C THR A 61 -1.87 -13.04 0.49
N LYS A 62 -2.10 -12.72 -0.79
CA LYS A 62 -1.04 -12.43 -1.75
C LYS A 62 -0.27 -11.15 -1.38
N ILE A 63 -0.98 -10.06 -1.07
CA ILE A 63 -0.38 -8.79 -0.61
C ILE A 63 0.46 -9.04 0.64
N MET A 64 -0.11 -9.74 1.61
CA MET A 64 0.51 -10.04 2.90
C MET A 64 1.79 -10.86 2.72
N SER A 65 1.72 -12.00 2.02
CA SER A 65 2.86 -12.91 1.85
C SER A 65 4.00 -12.26 1.05
N TYR A 66 3.66 -11.49 0.03
CA TYR A 66 4.63 -10.78 -0.79
C TYR A 66 5.37 -9.70 0.01
N ASN A 67 4.61 -8.87 0.74
CA ASN A 67 5.17 -7.74 1.45
C ASN A 67 5.85 -8.12 2.78
N MET A 68 5.41 -9.19 3.46
CA MET A 68 5.99 -9.62 4.74
C MET A 68 7.52 -9.81 4.67
N LYS A 69 8.02 -10.27 3.53
CA LYS A 69 9.45 -10.48 3.28
C LYS A 69 10.22 -9.17 3.09
N LEU A 70 9.51 -8.09 2.75
CA LEU A 70 10.07 -6.78 2.44
C LEU A 70 10.05 -5.82 3.64
N PHE A 71 9.38 -6.21 4.74
CA PHE A 71 9.43 -5.46 5.98
C PHE A 71 10.73 -5.79 6.73
N HIS A 72 11.65 -4.85 6.75
CA HIS A 72 12.90 -4.97 7.52
C HIS A 72 12.73 -4.43 8.94
N ASP A 73 11.96 -3.36 9.09
CA ASP A 73 11.65 -2.67 10.34
C ASP A 73 10.15 -2.65 10.64
N THR A 74 9.76 -1.88 11.65
CA THR A 74 8.36 -1.73 12.06
C THR A 74 7.53 -0.90 11.08
N ASN A 75 8.13 -0.07 10.21
CA ASN A 75 7.45 0.76 9.24
C ASN A 75 7.63 0.23 7.81
N PRO A 76 6.66 0.48 6.90
CA PRO A 76 6.82 0.18 5.49
C PRO A 76 8.03 0.90 4.90
N ALA A 77 8.78 0.19 4.07
CA ALA A 77 9.95 0.70 3.36
C ALA A 77 9.62 0.90 1.87
N ARG A 78 10.49 1.60 1.14
CA ARG A 78 10.36 1.79 -0.33
C ARG A 78 10.29 0.48 -1.11
N THR A 79 10.77 -0.60 -0.53
CA THR A 79 10.74 -1.95 -1.12
C THR A 79 9.37 -2.60 -1.09
N ASN A 80 8.48 -2.20 -0.16
CA ASN A 80 7.11 -2.69 -0.11
C ASN A 80 6.34 -2.29 -1.36
N LYS A 81 5.36 -3.11 -1.75
CA LYS A 81 4.63 -3.00 -3.01
C LYS A 81 3.13 -2.97 -2.80
N ILE A 82 2.47 -1.95 -3.35
CA ILE A 82 1.01 -1.87 -3.38
C ILE A 82 0.40 -2.53 -4.62
N SER A 83 1.21 -2.78 -5.67
CA SER A 83 0.82 -3.56 -6.85
C SER A 83 1.85 -4.66 -7.13
N PRO A 84 1.46 -5.76 -7.80
CA PRO A 84 2.41 -6.72 -8.36
C PRO A 84 3.35 -6.05 -9.37
N PRO A 85 4.43 -6.72 -9.80
CA PRO A 85 5.25 -6.24 -10.91
C PRO A 85 4.43 -5.97 -12.17
N GLY A 86 4.56 -4.78 -12.74
CA GLY A 86 3.87 -4.32 -13.94
C GLY A 86 4.74 -3.37 -14.74
N PHE A 87 4.15 -2.52 -15.59
CA PHE A 87 4.92 -1.55 -16.36
C PHE A 87 5.59 -0.49 -15.47
N GLY A 88 6.70 0.08 -15.95
CA GLY A 88 7.45 1.12 -15.25
C GLY A 88 6.94 2.52 -15.55
N PHE A 89 7.11 3.44 -14.60
CA PHE A 89 6.91 4.87 -14.76
C PHE A 89 7.91 5.65 -13.91
N HIS A 90 8.09 6.92 -14.20
CA HIS A 90 8.84 7.85 -13.37
C HIS A 90 7.88 8.71 -12.58
N ALA A 91 8.22 9.03 -11.34
CA ALA A 91 7.47 9.92 -10.49
C ALA A 91 8.40 10.83 -9.71
N ASP A 92 8.09 12.12 -9.68
CA ASP A 92 8.85 13.14 -8.98
C ASP A 92 7.91 14.15 -8.32
N ASN A 93 8.46 15.16 -7.65
CA ASN A 93 7.71 16.26 -7.03
C ASN A 93 6.51 15.79 -6.21
N PHE A 94 6.72 14.78 -5.36
CA PHE A 94 5.69 14.33 -4.42
C PHE A 94 5.41 15.45 -3.41
N ILE A 95 4.14 15.78 -3.23
CA ILE A 95 3.66 16.72 -2.21
C ILE A 95 2.50 16.05 -1.48
N ILE A 96 2.54 16.05 -0.17
CA ILE A 96 1.41 15.60 0.68
C ILE A 96 1.05 16.72 1.65
N THR A 97 -0.23 17.04 1.70
CA THR A 97 -0.85 17.96 2.67
C THR A 97 -1.88 17.21 3.50
N ASN A 98 -2.50 17.87 4.46
CA ASN A 98 -3.63 17.27 5.21
C ASN A 98 -4.80 16.90 4.27
N ASN A 99 -4.97 17.62 3.17
CA ASN A 99 -6.14 17.51 2.30
C ASN A 99 -5.92 16.65 1.07
N SER A 100 -4.69 16.55 0.57
CA SER A 100 -4.42 15.95 -0.73
C SER A 100 -3.00 15.42 -0.85
N ILE A 101 -2.82 14.59 -1.86
CA ILE A 101 -1.53 14.15 -2.33
C ILE A 101 -1.41 14.43 -3.81
N SER A 102 -0.27 14.97 -4.24
CA SER A 102 0.06 15.18 -5.65
C SER A 102 1.45 14.66 -6.00
N VAL A 103 1.62 14.31 -7.26
CA VAL A 103 2.88 13.78 -7.80
C VAL A 103 2.95 14.07 -9.30
N ASP A 104 4.12 14.43 -9.78
CA ASP A 104 4.38 14.54 -11.19
C ASP A 104 4.83 13.20 -11.75
N VAL A 105 4.12 12.68 -12.75
CA VAL A 105 4.36 11.35 -13.32
C VAL A 105 4.65 11.41 -14.80
N LYS A 106 5.51 10.49 -15.26
CA LYS A 106 5.85 10.30 -16.67
C LYS A 106 5.95 8.81 -16.96
N LEU A 107 5.21 8.34 -17.95
CA LEU A 107 5.36 6.97 -18.42
C LEU A 107 6.69 6.78 -19.13
N VAL A 108 7.29 5.61 -19.02
CA VAL A 108 8.51 5.26 -19.77
C VAL A 108 8.18 5.17 -21.25
N GLN A 109 8.99 5.79 -22.09
CA GLN A 109 8.72 6.11 -23.51
C GLN A 109 8.30 4.94 -24.43
N ASN A 110 8.43 3.70 -24.04
CA ASN A 110 8.17 2.54 -24.92
C ASN A 110 6.75 2.00 -24.91
N PHE A 111 5.82 2.65 -24.19
CA PHE A 111 4.45 2.15 -24.04
C PHE A 111 3.45 2.92 -24.93
N LYS A 112 3.64 2.89 -26.24
CA LYS A 112 2.66 3.44 -27.20
C LYS A 112 1.25 2.82 -27.02
N GLU A 113 1.21 1.58 -26.54
CA GLU A 113 -0.02 0.84 -26.28
C GLU A 113 -0.84 1.37 -25.10
N LEU A 114 -0.21 2.12 -24.19
CA LEU A 114 -0.89 2.73 -23.02
C LEU A 114 -1.49 4.11 -23.34
N ARG A 115 -1.30 4.60 -24.56
CA ARG A 115 -1.83 5.87 -25.02
C ARG A 115 -3.36 5.86 -24.95
N ASN A 116 -3.93 6.90 -24.37
CA ASN A 116 -5.37 7.06 -24.22
C ASN A 116 -6.07 6.02 -23.33
N ILE A 117 -5.32 5.16 -22.64
CA ILE A 117 -5.90 4.31 -21.60
C ILE A 117 -6.13 5.17 -20.36
N LYS A 118 -7.36 5.16 -19.88
CA LYS A 118 -7.72 5.79 -18.60
C LYS A 118 -7.28 4.87 -17.46
N PHE A 119 -6.40 5.37 -16.60
CA PHE A 119 -5.94 4.67 -15.41
C PHE A 119 -6.56 5.27 -14.16
N THR A 120 -6.66 4.45 -13.13
CA THR A 120 -6.81 4.90 -11.75
C THR A 120 -5.42 4.97 -11.10
N ALA A 121 -5.02 6.15 -10.66
CA ALA A 121 -3.87 6.34 -9.79
C ALA A 121 -4.29 6.00 -8.36
N ASN A 122 -3.69 4.96 -7.80
CA ASN A 122 -3.95 4.48 -6.45
C ASN A 122 -2.83 4.95 -5.52
N PHE A 123 -3.17 5.64 -4.45
CA PHE A 123 -2.26 6.09 -3.42
C PHE A 123 -2.51 5.34 -2.12
N VAL A 124 -1.45 4.83 -1.51
CA VAL A 124 -1.44 4.31 -0.14
C VAL A 124 -0.37 5.08 0.62
N VAL A 125 -0.77 5.69 1.71
CA VAL A 125 0.09 6.52 2.57
C VAL A 125 0.26 5.81 3.90
N ALA A 126 1.48 5.40 4.23
CA ALA A 126 1.81 4.89 5.54
C ALA A 126 2.33 6.04 6.40
N LEU A 127 1.60 6.34 7.47
CA LEU A 127 1.85 7.48 8.34
C LEU A 127 2.83 7.12 9.45
N SER A 128 3.71 8.04 9.80
CA SER A 128 4.72 7.87 10.85
C SER A 128 5.04 9.20 11.55
N GLU A 129 5.66 9.10 12.73
CA GLU A 129 5.95 10.25 13.59
C GLU A 129 4.69 11.06 13.96
N ARG A 130 3.90 10.46 14.85
CA ARG A 130 2.70 11.09 15.39
C ARG A 130 3.02 12.38 16.15
N LYS A 131 2.16 13.38 16.01
CA LYS A 131 2.21 14.62 16.80
C LYS A 131 1.94 14.32 18.29
N PRO A 132 2.62 14.99 19.24
CA PRO A 132 2.51 14.68 20.67
C PRO A 132 1.10 14.79 21.24
N ASP A 133 0.32 15.75 20.77
CA ASP A 133 -1.00 16.11 21.31
C ASP A 133 -2.17 15.39 20.61
N MET A 134 -1.86 14.48 19.66
CA MET A 134 -2.88 13.74 18.92
C MET A 134 -3.04 12.30 19.45
N GLU A 135 -4.24 11.76 19.37
CA GLU A 135 -4.50 10.36 19.69
C GLU A 135 -3.80 9.42 18.70
N GLU A 136 -3.44 8.24 19.18
CA GLU A 136 -2.85 7.22 18.30
C GLU A 136 -3.95 6.51 17.52
N PHE A 137 -3.92 6.64 16.19
CA PHE A 137 -4.78 5.86 15.34
C PHE A 137 -4.29 4.41 15.27
N SER A 138 -5.20 3.47 15.51
CA SER A 138 -4.91 2.03 15.41
C SER A 138 -4.53 1.59 13.98
N PHE A 139 -4.86 2.42 12.99
CA PHE A 139 -4.60 2.19 11.59
C PHE A 139 -3.92 3.43 10.95
N PRO A 140 -2.59 3.55 11.07
CA PRO A 140 -1.83 4.71 10.59
C PRO A 140 -1.61 4.67 9.07
N TYR A 141 -2.68 4.61 8.31
CA TYR A 141 -2.68 4.61 6.84
C TYR A 141 -3.79 5.50 6.32
N ALA A 142 -3.52 6.17 5.22
CA ALA A 142 -4.52 6.87 4.42
C ALA A 142 -4.48 6.34 2.99
N VAL A 143 -5.62 6.39 2.30
CA VAL A 143 -5.73 5.96 0.90
C VAL A 143 -6.45 7.03 0.09
N ALA A 144 -6.04 7.18 -1.17
CA ALA A 144 -6.72 8.07 -2.11
C ALA A 144 -6.61 7.53 -3.52
N VAL A 145 -7.52 7.95 -4.38
CA VAL A 145 -7.53 7.58 -5.79
C VAL A 145 -7.76 8.82 -6.66
N SER A 146 -7.22 8.79 -7.87
CA SER A 146 -7.45 9.83 -8.88
C SER A 146 -7.46 9.20 -10.28
N GLU A 147 -8.11 9.85 -11.21
CA GLU A 147 -8.05 9.46 -12.62
C GLU A 147 -6.75 9.96 -13.25
N TYR A 148 -6.18 9.18 -14.15
CA TYR A 148 -4.98 9.52 -14.89
C TYR A 148 -5.07 8.99 -16.33
N THR A 149 -4.89 9.87 -17.28
CA THR A 149 -4.77 9.50 -18.70
C THR A 149 -3.43 10.01 -19.23
N PRO A 150 -2.51 9.10 -19.60
CA PRO A 150 -1.19 9.53 -20.07
C PRO A 150 -1.26 10.23 -21.43
N VAL A 151 -0.54 11.35 -21.54
CA VAL A 151 -0.29 12.07 -22.79
C VAL A 151 1.15 11.82 -23.20
N LEU A 152 1.37 11.24 -24.38
CA LEU A 152 2.65 10.66 -24.79
C LEU A 152 3.81 11.63 -24.98
N ASP A 153 3.52 12.84 -25.41
CA ASP A 153 4.54 13.83 -25.76
C ASP A 153 4.76 14.86 -24.65
N SER A 154 4.10 14.63 -23.49
CA SER A 154 4.24 15.53 -22.36
C SER A 154 5.48 15.15 -21.54
N GLU A 155 6.10 16.15 -21.01
CA GLU A 155 7.02 16.03 -19.89
C GLU A 155 6.28 15.36 -18.72
N TYR A 156 6.43 15.79 -17.52
CA TYR A 156 5.67 15.28 -16.38
C TYR A 156 4.22 15.80 -16.38
N GLN A 157 3.28 14.92 -16.02
CA GLN A 157 1.88 15.27 -15.76
C GLN A 157 1.61 15.20 -14.26
N ASN A 158 0.97 16.24 -13.73
CA ASN A 158 0.56 16.23 -12.33
C ASN A 158 -0.67 15.34 -12.12
N VAL A 159 -0.61 14.50 -11.10
CA VAL A 159 -1.72 13.64 -10.64
C VAL A 159 -2.00 14.01 -9.19
N THR A 160 -3.21 14.47 -8.92
CA THR A 160 -3.63 14.88 -7.57
C THR A 160 -4.84 14.07 -7.11
N ALA A 161 -4.78 13.53 -5.91
CA ALA A 161 -5.88 12.86 -5.24
C ALA A 161 -6.23 13.58 -3.93
N VAL A 162 -7.52 13.70 -3.64
CA VAL A 162 -8.02 14.36 -2.43
C VAL A 162 -8.40 13.31 -1.40
N PHE A 163 -8.00 13.53 -0.15
CA PHE A 163 -8.39 12.68 0.97
C PHE A 163 -9.86 12.94 1.36
N ASN A 164 -10.58 11.89 1.71
CA ASN A 164 -11.88 12.04 2.37
C ASN A 164 -11.70 12.55 3.82
N THR A 165 -12.79 12.85 4.51
CA THR A 165 -12.72 13.41 5.88
C THR A 165 -11.96 12.51 6.84
N PHE A 166 -12.25 11.22 6.84
CA PHE A 166 -11.57 10.25 7.72
C PHE A 166 -10.06 10.17 7.44
N GLU A 167 -9.68 10.17 6.17
CA GLU A 167 -8.26 10.13 5.77
C GLU A 167 -7.55 11.42 6.15
N ARG A 168 -8.21 12.58 6.05
CA ARG A 168 -7.67 13.88 6.47
C ARG A 168 -7.35 13.92 7.95
N ASP A 169 -8.29 13.51 8.79
CA ASP A 169 -8.10 13.47 10.25
C ASP A 169 -6.93 12.55 10.62
N ASN A 170 -6.81 11.43 9.92
CA ASN A 170 -5.70 10.51 10.11
C ASN A 170 -4.36 11.12 9.67
N VAL A 171 -4.29 11.76 8.50
CA VAL A 171 -3.07 12.41 7.99
C VAL A 171 -2.65 13.57 8.90
N GLU A 172 -3.60 14.35 9.40
CA GLU A 172 -3.35 15.49 10.27
C GLU A 172 -2.61 15.13 11.55
N ALA A 173 -2.83 13.92 12.08
CA ALA A 173 -2.21 13.45 13.31
C ALA A 173 -0.70 13.13 13.19
N TYR A 174 -0.14 13.15 11.99
CA TYR A 174 1.24 12.73 11.74
C TYR A 174 2.05 13.81 11.02
N THR A 175 3.38 13.68 11.10
CA THR A 175 4.34 14.64 10.49
C THR A 175 5.08 14.04 9.31
N LYS A 176 5.17 12.70 9.23
CA LYS A 176 5.87 11.99 8.14
C LYS A 176 5.04 10.90 7.52
N ALA A 177 5.31 10.65 6.26
CA ALA A 177 4.66 9.61 5.48
C ALA A 177 5.61 8.87 4.55
N MET A 178 5.30 7.59 4.28
CA MET A 178 5.78 6.86 3.13
C MET A 178 4.62 6.75 2.13
N VAL A 179 4.74 7.44 1.03
CA VAL A 179 3.74 7.48 -0.04
C VAL A 179 4.05 6.40 -1.07
N PHE A 180 3.06 5.58 -1.39
CA PHE A 180 3.09 4.59 -2.46
C PHE A 180 2.10 4.99 -3.55
N ILE A 181 2.50 4.84 -4.81
CA ILE A 181 1.63 5.05 -5.98
C ILE A 181 1.73 3.88 -6.94
N ALA A 182 0.58 3.50 -7.53
CA ALA A 182 0.50 2.58 -8.66
C ALA A 182 -0.71 2.94 -9.54
N PHE A 183 -0.58 2.68 -10.84
CA PHE A 183 -1.63 2.87 -11.83
C PHE A 183 -2.28 1.55 -12.17
N THR A 184 -3.61 1.55 -12.29
CA THR A 184 -4.38 0.35 -12.64
C THR A 184 -5.44 0.70 -13.67
N ASN A 185 -5.72 -0.25 -14.59
CA ASN A 185 -6.91 -0.27 -15.42
C ASN A 185 -7.50 -1.67 -15.38
N ILE A 186 -8.73 -1.79 -14.91
CA ILE A 186 -9.45 -3.07 -14.77
C ILE A 186 -10.68 -3.16 -15.68
N GLU A 187 -10.83 -2.26 -16.64
CA GLU A 187 -12.00 -2.25 -17.54
C GLU A 187 -12.06 -3.50 -18.41
N ARG A 188 -10.90 -4.02 -18.84
CA ARG A 188 -10.82 -5.20 -19.70
C ARG A 188 -9.69 -6.13 -19.26
N LYS A 189 -9.92 -7.45 -19.40
CA LYS A 189 -8.86 -8.44 -19.17
C LYS A 189 -8.04 -8.65 -20.46
N PRO A 190 -6.71 -8.86 -20.36
CA PRO A 190 -5.94 -8.86 -19.13
C PRO A 190 -5.87 -7.45 -18.52
N TYR A 191 -5.93 -7.36 -17.17
CA TYR A 191 -5.82 -6.09 -16.46
C TYR A 191 -4.44 -5.48 -16.65
N ILE A 192 -4.40 -4.16 -16.81
CA ILE A 192 -3.14 -3.41 -17.01
C ILE A 192 -2.80 -2.69 -15.71
N HIS A 193 -1.57 -2.80 -15.26
CA HIS A 193 -1.12 -2.12 -14.05
C HIS A 193 0.37 -1.79 -14.10
N SER A 194 0.75 -0.76 -13.37
CA SER A 194 2.16 -0.43 -13.14
C SER A 194 2.75 -1.20 -11.96
N SER A 195 4.04 -1.31 -11.93
CA SER A 195 4.78 -1.55 -10.69
C SER A 195 4.53 -0.37 -9.73
N SER A 196 4.58 -0.62 -8.42
CA SER A 196 4.47 0.46 -7.44
C SER A 196 5.79 1.18 -7.23
N LEU A 197 5.69 2.50 -7.02
CA LEU A 197 6.79 3.36 -6.62
C LEU A 197 6.49 3.92 -5.23
N ALA A 198 7.51 4.18 -4.41
CA ALA A 198 7.35 4.71 -3.07
C ALA A 198 8.38 5.79 -2.74
N ARG A 199 7.96 6.82 -1.99
CA ARG A 199 8.80 7.91 -1.50
C ARG A 199 8.42 8.31 -0.07
N GLY A 200 9.44 8.43 0.78
CA GLY A 200 9.28 9.01 2.14
C GLY A 200 9.36 10.52 2.10
N MET A 201 8.53 11.21 2.88
CA MET A 201 8.45 12.67 2.92
C MET A 201 7.81 13.21 4.20
N ASP A 202 7.98 14.50 4.43
CA ASP A 202 7.28 15.24 5.46
C ASP A 202 5.89 15.65 4.95
N ILE A 203 4.92 15.71 5.88
CA ILE A 203 3.54 16.16 5.60
C ILE A 203 3.49 17.66 5.79
N ILE A 204 3.08 18.41 4.75
CA ILE A 204 2.90 19.84 4.80
C ILE A 204 1.57 20.14 5.50
N GLN A 205 1.63 20.80 6.63
CA GLN A 205 0.46 21.23 7.39
C GLN A 205 -0.11 22.52 6.76
N THR A 206 -1.37 22.47 6.33
CA THR A 206 -2.07 23.60 5.67
C THR A 206 -3.30 24.01 6.44
#